data_2154b8dfe54e229ccda46cd799c071cc
#
_entry.id   2154b8dfe54e229ccda46cd799c071cc
#
_cell.length_a   1.000
_cell.length_b   1.000
_cell.length_c   1.000
_cell.angle_alpha   90.00
_cell.angle_beta   90.00
_cell.angle_gamma   90.00
#
_symmetry.space_group_name_H-M   'P 1'
#
loop_
_entity.id
_entity.type
_entity.pdbx_description
1 polymer ?
#
loop_
_entity_poly.entity_id
_entity_poly.type
_entity_poly.pdbx_seq_one_letter_code
_entity_poly.pdbx_strand_id
1 'polypeptide(L)'
;SKMPYWFDGQRLIANSLEALGGEFLKASDSLISELKQFINRLPGIIELQYTDGTPFADEQTLLWLNTQVLAESSAGSNEQSDVISELHQEAQKLAASGKLSEGLQLLKSSSAQSLRDNFRIKLASAELVAQSGQSKVAIPLLERLINESKTINALDWETDFTIKAYSILVQAYEKLEDEDAAEKQQQKADAFDQLCWFDPTAVAE
;
A
#
# COMPACT_ATOMS: atom_id res chain seq x y z
N SER A 1 -1.02 19.81 -22.27
CA SER A 1 -0.17 18.75 -22.81
C SER A 1 -0.96 17.46 -22.89
N LYS A 2 -1.05 16.82 -24.05
CA LYS A 2 -1.76 15.54 -24.26
C LYS A 2 -0.95 14.32 -23.74
N MET A 3 0.26 14.53 -23.30
CA MET A 3 1.26 13.50 -22.99
C MET A 3 0.87 12.45 -21.94
N PRO A 4 0.22 12.78 -20.79
CA PRO A 4 -0.06 11.78 -19.76
C PRO A 4 -1.08 10.70 -20.19
N TYR A 5 -1.95 11.04 -21.15
CA TYR A 5 -3.05 10.16 -21.59
C TYR A 5 -2.78 9.55 -22.97
N TRP A 6 -1.60 9.76 -23.55
CA TRP A 6 -1.23 9.19 -24.84
C TRP A 6 -0.56 7.84 -24.63
N PHE A 7 -1.35 6.82 -24.42
CA PHE A 7 -0.87 5.45 -24.14
C PHE A 7 -0.10 4.84 -25.31
N ASP A 8 -0.43 5.21 -26.55
CA ASP A 8 0.32 4.73 -27.72
C ASP A 8 1.77 5.19 -27.67
N GLY A 9 2.01 6.43 -27.27
CA GLY A 9 3.37 6.95 -27.07
C GLY A 9 4.11 6.22 -25.95
N GLN A 10 3.44 5.90 -24.87
CA GLN A 10 4.04 5.14 -23.77
C GLN A 10 4.45 3.73 -24.22
N ARG A 11 3.58 3.02 -24.97
CA ARG A 11 3.90 1.73 -25.57
C ARG A 11 5.14 1.81 -26.47
N LEU A 12 5.20 2.82 -27.36
CA LEU A 12 6.34 3.00 -28.26
C LEU A 12 7.64 3.25 -27.51
N ILE A 13 7.59 4.05 -26.42
CA ILE A 13 8.75 4.30 -25.57
C ILE A 13 9.19 2.99 -24.87
N ALA A 14 8.27 2.24 -24.27
CA ALA A 14 8.57 0.96 -23.62
C ALA A 14 9.25 -0.01 -24.59
N ASN A 15 8.65 -0.24 -25.76
CA ASN A 15 9.20 -1.13 -26.80
C ASN A 15 10.57 -0.66 -27.30
N SER A 16 10.79 0.66 -27.42
CA SER A 16 12.09 1.21 -27.81
C SER A 16 13.16 0.98 -26.76
N LEU A 17 12.83 1.15 -25.46
CA LEU A 17 13.73 0.88 -24.35
C LEU A 17 14.08 -0.61 -24.27
N GLU A 18 13.12 -1.50 -24.48
CA GLU A 18 13.34 -2.95 -24.54
C GLU A 18 14.26 -3.34 -25.71
N ALA A 19 14.05 -2.73 -26.89
CA ALA A 19 14.87 -2.98 -28.07
C ALA A 19 16.32 -2.53 -27.88
N LEU A 20 16.57 -1.46 -27.08
CA LEU A 20 17.92 -1.00 -26.74
C LEU A 20 18.61 -1.96 -25.75
N GLY A 21 17.87 -2.65 -24.91
CA GLY A 21 18.40 -3.62 -23.95
C GLY A 21 19.28 -3.02 -22.84
N GLY A 22 20.02 -3.87 -22.14
CA GLY A 22 21.00 -3.43 -21.13
C GLY A 22 20.37 -2.59 -20.00
N GLU A 23 20.93 -1.40 -19.77
CA GLU A 23 20.44 -0.50 -18.70
C GLU A 23 19.04 0.07 -18.98
N PHE A 24 18.60 0.09 -20.25
CA PHE A 24 17.30 0.62 -20.66
C PHE A 24 16.14 -0.32 -20.28
N LEU A 25 16.40 -1.60 -20.04
CA LEU A 25 15.38 -2.54 -19.55
C LEU A 25 14.76 -2.07 -18.23
N LYS A 26 15.60 -1.59 -17.30
CA LYS A 26 15.10 -1.06 -16.02
C LYS A 26 14.22 0.19 -16.20
N ALA A 27 14.50 1.00 -17.21
CA ALA A 27 13.68 2.16 -17.51
C ALA A 27 12.34 1.74 -18.13
N SER A 28 12.31 0.69 -18.95
CA SER A 28 11.08 0.10 -19.46
C SER A 28 10.22 -0.47 -18.33
N ASP A 29 10.82 -1.27 -17.43
CA ASP A 29 10.13 -1.85 -16.26
C ASP A 29 9.52 -0.76 -15.36
N SER A 30 10.28 0.32 -15.12
CA SER A 30 9.78 1.46 -14.34
C SER A 30 8.61 2.15 -15.01
N LEU A 31 8.68 2.37 -16.32
CA LEU A 31 7.59 2.97 -17.10
C LEU A 31 6.32 2.10 -17.06
N ILE A 32 6.45 0.80 -17.24
CA ILE A 32 5.35 -0.17 -17.18
C ILE A 32 4.72 -0.17 -15.77
N SER A 33 5.55 -0.15 -14.73
CA SER A 33 5.08 -0.09 -13.33
C SER A 33 4.29 1.19 -13.03
N GLU A 34 4.78 2.35 -13.47
CA GLU A 34 4.07 3.63 -13.31
C GLU A 34 2.76 3.68 -14.08
N LEU A 35 2.73 3.14 -15.31
CA LEU A 35 1.51 3.04 -16.12
C LEU A 35 0.47 2.15 -15.44
N LYS A 36 0.88 1.01 -14.89
CA LYS A 36 0.00 0.11 -14.14
C LYS A 36 -0.63 0.83 -12.95
N GLN A 37 0.17 1.53 -12.15
CA GLN A 37 -0.32 2.31 -11.02
C GLN A 37 -1.28 3.42 -11.46
N PHE A 38 -0.95 4.11 -12.56
CA PHE A 38 -1.78 5.19 -13.09
C PHE A 38 -3.16 4.68 -13.57
N ILE A 39 -3.19 3.57 -14.30
CA ILE A 39 -4.44 2.97 -14.79
C ILE A 39 -5.28 2.43 -13.62
N ASN A 40 -4.65 1.81 -12.62
CA ASN A 40 -5.35 1.32 -11.43
C ASN A 40 -5.98 2.43 -10.59
N ARG A 41 -5.38 3.63 -10.58
CA ARG A 41 -5.96 4.81 -9.90
C ARG A 41 -7.16 5.39 -10.64
N LEU A 42 -7.22 5.22 -11.95
CA LEU A 42 -8.24 5.80 -12.82
C LEU A 42 -8.90 4.69 -13.65
N PRO A 43 -9.71 3.81 -13.03
CA PRO A 43 -10.40 2.75 -13.74
C PRO A 43 -11.23 3.31 -14.91
N GLY A 44 -11.11 2.69 -16.09
CA GLY A 44 -11.80 3.14 -17.30
C GLY A 44 -11.09 4.23 -18.10
N ILE A 45 -9.94 4.77 -17.65
CA ILE A 45 -9.22 5.80 -18.41
C ILE A 45 -8.79 5.32 -19.80
N ILE A 46 -8.51 4.03 -19.96
CA ILE A 46 -8.10 3.43 -21.23
C ILE A 46 -9.24 3.35 -22.25
N GLU A 47 -10.50 3.47 -21.80
CA GLU A 47 -11.69 3.47 -22.64
C GLU A 47 -12.10 4.85 -23.12
N LEU A 48 -11.44 5.89 -22.59
CA LEU A 48 -11.75 7.28 -22.90
C LEU A 48 -11.20 7.69 -24.27
N GLN A 49 -11.80 8.76 -24.79
CA GLN A 49 -11.45 9.37 -26.08
C GLN A 49 -11.14 10.85 -25.89
N TYR A 50 -10.28 11.38 -26.75
CA TYR A 50 -10.09 12.82 -26.88
C TYR A 50 -11.35 13.50 -27.44
N THR A 51 -11.42 14.80 -27.36
CA THR A 51 -12.54 15.60 -27.86
C THR A 51 -12.78 15.48 -29.36
N ASP A 52 -11.80 15.02 -30.10
CA ASP A 52 -11.86 14.74 -31.53
C ASP A 52 -12.30 13.31 -31.85
N GLY A 53 -12.64 12.51 -30.84
CA GLY A 53 -13.06 11.11 -30.98
C GLY A 53 -11.90 10.11 -31.09
N THR A 54 -10.65 10.56 -31.04
CA THR A 54 -9.48 9.67 -31.05
C THR A 54 -9.39 8.96 -29.68
N PRO A 55 -9.28 7.61 -29.62
CA PRO A 55 -9.11 6.91 -28.35
C PRO A 55 -7.78 7.24 -27.69
N PHE A 56 -7.70 7.13 -26.38
CA PHE A 56 -6.46 7.32 -25.61
C PHE A 56 -5.44 6.20 -25.87
N ALA A 57 -5.92 5.02 -26.27
CA ALA A 57 -5.15 3.85 -26.64
C ALA A 57 -5.72 3.25 -27.92
N ASP A 58 -4.88 3.00 -28.92
CA ASP A 58 -5.28 2.21 -30.08
C ASP A 58 -5.45 0.73 -29.74
N GLU A 59 -5.97 -0.06 -30.68
CA GLU A 59 -6.23 -1.50 -30.49
C GLU A 59 -4.96 -2.28 -30.10
N GLN A 60 -3.82 -1.93 -30.68
CA GLN A 60 -2.53 -2.56 -30.37
C GLN A 60 -2.05 -2.16 -28.97
N THR A 61 -2.28 -0.91 -28.58
CA THR A 61 -1.94 -0.42 -27.26
C THR A 61 -2.85 -1.02 -26.19
N LEU A 62 -4.13 -1.18 -26.46
CA LEU A 62 -5.06 -1.89 -25.57
C LEU A 62 -4.62 -3.36 -25.37
N LEU A 63 -4.22 -4.04 -26.43
CA LEU A 63 -3.68 -5.40 -26.32
C LEU A 63 -2.40 -5.43 -25.47
N TRP A 64 -1.48 -4.51 -25.73
CA TRP A 64 -0.23 -4.39 -24.98
C TRP A 64 -0.49 -4.04 -23.50
N LEU A 65 -1.38 -3.09 -23.21
CA LEU A 65 -1.78 -2.75 -21.84
C LEU A 65 -2.33 -3.98 -21.11
N ASN A 66 -3.22 -4.74 -21.74
CA ASN A 66 -3.80 -5.92 -21.13
C ASN A 66 -2.82 -7.07 -20.96
N THR A 67 -1.84 -7.23 -21.86
CA THR A 67 -0.91 -8.37 -21.84
C THR A 67 0.39 -8.10 -21.12
N GLN A 68 0.85 -6.85 -21.02
CA GLN A 68 2.15 -6.51 -20.41
C GLN A 68 2.05 -5.54 -19.23
N VAL A 69 1.07 -4.65 -19.23
CA VAL A 69 0.93 -3.66 -18.15
C VAL A 69 -0.06 -4.12 -17.09
N LEU A 70 -1.25 -4.56 -17.52
CA LEU A 70 -2.35 -4.97 -16.64
C LEU A 70 -2.40 -6.48 -16.45
N ALA A 71 -1.75 -7.28 -17.34
CA ALA A 71 -1.59 -8.69 -17.08
C ALA A 71 -1.13 -8.83 -15.64
N GLU A 72 -1.84 -9.61 -14.87
CA GLU A 72 -1.43 -9.96 -13.52
C GLU A 72 -0.01 -10.48 -13.64
N SER A 73 0.92 -9.59 -13.36
CA SER A 73 2.32 -9.98 -13.29
C SER A 73 2.45 -10.84 -12.05
N SER A 74 2.23 -12.11 -12.25
CA SER A 74 2.64 -13.18 -11.32
C SER A 74 4.15 -13.18 -11.04
N ALA A 75 4.89 -12.15 -11.45
CA ALA A 75 6.34 -12.16 -11.33
C ALA A 75 7.01 -10.91 -10.69
N GLY A 76 6.30 -9.84 -10.33
CA GLY A 76 7.04 -8.70 -9.79
C GLY A 76 6.39 -7.95 -8.62
N SER A 77 5.07 -7.78 -8.60
CA SER A 77 4.40 -7.09 -7.48
C SER A 77 3.73 -8.07 -6.50
N ASN A 78 3.39 -9.29 -6.94
CA ASN A 78 2.93 -10.34 -6.04
C ASN A 78 4.09 -10.96 -5.26
N GLU A 79 5.24 -11.23 -5.88
CA GLU A 79 6.39 -11.79 -5.14
C GLU A 79 6.84 -10.88 -4.00
N GLN A 80 6.79 -9.55 -4.18
CA GLN A 80 7.22 -8.63 -3.13
C GLN A 80 6.15 -8.41 -2.07
N SER A 81 4.86 -8.38 -2.45
CA SER A 81 3.76 -8.36 -1.47
C SER A 81 3.67 -9.70 -0.74
N ASP A 82 3.98 -10.80 -1.41
CA ASP A 82 4.06 -12.12 -0.81
C ASP A 82 5.27 -12.22 0.13
N VAL A 83 6.44 -11.71 -0.25
CA VAL A 83 7.63 -11.67 0.61
C VAL A 83 7.39 -10.87 1.89
N ILE A 84 6.78 -9.68 1.82
CA ILE A 84 6.46 -8.90 3.02
C ILE A 84 5.41 -9.62 3.88
N SER A 85 4.44 -10.28 3.26
CA SER A 85 3.43 -11.07 3.95
C SER A 85 4.03 -12.30 4.63
N GLU A 86 4.95 -13.00 3.97
CA GLU A 86 5.69 -14.13 4.53
C GLU A 86 6.58 -13.70 5.70
N LEU A 87 7.34 -12.60 5.52
CA LEU A 87 8.15 -12.02 6.59
C LEU A 87 7.31 -11.58 7.78
N HIS A 88 6.12 -11.03 7.55
CA HIS A 88 5.19 -10.68 8.61
C HIS A 88 4.71 -11.91 9.37
N GLN A 89 4.32 -12.98 8.67
CA GLN A 89 3.92 -14.24 9.31
C GLN A 89 5.05 -14.87 10.12
N GLU A 90 6.27 -14.84 9.61
CA GLU A 90 7.44 -15.35 10.33
C GLU A 90 7.74 -14.49 11.56
N ALA A 91 7.66 -13.18 11.44
CA ALA A 91 7.80 -12.25 12.55
C ALA A 91 6.71 -12.46 13.62
N GLN A 92 5.47 -12.76 13.22
CA GLN A 92 4.39 -13.12 14.15
C GLN A 92 4.69 -14.41 14.93
N LYS A 93 5.21 -15.44 14.26
CA LYS A 93 5.63 -16.70 14.91
C LYS A 93 6.75 -16.45 15.94
N LEU A 94 7.72 -15.62 15.60
CA LEU A 94 8.79 -15.21 16.51
C LEU A 94 8.23 -14.46 17.72
N ALA A 95 7.34 -13.48 17.50
CA ALA A 95 6.71 -12.73 18.59
C ALA A 95 5.87 -13.63 19.50
N ALA A 96 5.09 -14.57 18.94
CA ALA A 96 4.31 -15.55 19.69
C ALA A 96 5.19 -16.49 20.55
N SER A 97 6.44 -16.74 20.13
CA SER A 97 7.44 -17.49 20.92
C SER A 97 8.19 -16.64 21.95
N GLY A 98 7.78 -15.40 22.17
CA GLY A 98 8.42 -14.45 23.09
C GLY A 98 9.64 -13.72 22.53
N LYS A 99 9.93 -13.88 21.24
CA LYS A 99 11.09 -13.29 20.55
C LYS A 99 10.71 -12.06 19.71
N LEU A 100 9.96 -11.14 20.32
CA LEU A 100 9.48 -9.93 19.65
C LEU A 100 10.61 -9.14 18.98
N SER A 101 11.76 -8.99 19.66
CA SER A 101 12.90 -8.25 19.11
C SER A 101 13.46 -8.85 17.83
N GLU A 102 13.51 -10.20 17.74
CA GLU A 102 13.95 -10.89 16.53
C GLU A 102 12.94 -10.69 15.38
N GLY A 103 11.63 -10.77 15.68
CA GLY A 103 10.58 -10.49 14.70
C GLY A 103 10.61 -9.07 14.16
N LEU A 104 10.83 -8.06 15.03
CA LEU A 104 10.97 -6.67 14.59
C LEU A 104 12.25 -6.44 13.78
N GLN A 105 13.36 -7.10 14.13
CA GLN A 105 14.59 -7.04 13.33
C GLN A 105 14.40 -7.65 11.95
N LEU A 106 13.67 -8.77 11.85
CA LEU A 106 13.36 -9.42 10.58
C LEU A 106 12.59 -8.46 9.66
N LEU A 107 11.54 -7.81 10.14
CA LEU A 107 10.80 -6.81 9.38
C LEU A 107 11.65 -5.61 8.99
N LYS A 108 12.51 -5.12 9.89
CA LYS A 108 13.40 -3.99 9.64
C LYS A 108 14.50 -4.30 8.62
N SER A 109 14.96 -5.55 8.54
CA SER A 109 15.99 -5.98 7.59
C SER A 109 15.47 -6.10 6.15
N SER A 110 14.15 -6.15 5.96
CA SER A 110 13.54 -6.13 4.64
C SER A 110 13.75 -4.77 3.98
N SER A 111 14.25 -4.77 2.74
CA SER A 111 14.43 -3.55 1.97
C SER A 111 13.09 -3.14 1.36
N ALA A 112 12.51 -2.05 1.85
CA ALA A 112 11.38 -1.43 1.18
C ALA A 112 11.82 -0.86 -0.17
N GLN A 113 11.24 -1.35 -1.25
CA GLN A 113 11.54 -0.85 -2.60
C GLN A 113 10.57 0.27 -3.01
N SER A 114 9.43 0.37 -2.35
CA SER A 114 8.41 1.37 -2.59
C SER A 114 7.97 2.06 -1.29
N LEU A 115 7.34 3.22 -1.43
CA LEU A 115 6.70 3.90 -0.31
C LEU A 115 5.62 3.01 0.33
N ARG A 116 4.88 2.26 -0.50
CA ARG A 116 3.87 1.28 -0.08
C ARG A 116 4.46 0.19 0.80
N ASP A 117 5.60 -0.39 0.41
CA ASP A 117 6.28 -1.43 1.18
C ASP A 117 6.75 -0.90 2.53
N ASN A 118 7.27 0.32 2.54
CA ASN A 118 7.68 0.99 3.77
C ASN A 118 6.50 1.13 4.75
N PHE A 119 5.32 1.54 4.27
CA PHE A 119 4.12 1.61 5.10
C PHE A 119 3.67 0.24 5.59
N ARG A 120 3.70 -0.79 4.73
CA ARG A 120 3.36 -2.17 5.11
C ARG A 120 4.27 -2.71 6.20
N ILE A 121 5.58 -2.51 6.09
CA ILE A 121 6.56 -2.93 7.09
C ILE A 121 6.35 -2.20 8.41
N LYS A 122 6.10 -0.88 8.37
CA LYS A 122 5.80 -0.09 9.57
C LYS A 122 4.51 -0.54 10.25
N LEU A 123 3.45 -0.81 9.46
CA LEU A 123 2.17 -1.32 9.98
C LEU A 123 2.34 -2.69 10.61
N ALA A 124 3.01 -3.62 9.92
CA ALA A 124 3.31 -4.95 10.45
C ALA A 124 4.11 -4.88 11.76
N SER A 125 5.06 -3.97 11.86
CA SER A 125 5.85 -3.75 13.08
C SER A 125 4.98 -3.23 14.23
N ALA A 126 4.08 -2.28 13.98
CA ALA A 126 3.17 -1.74 14.97
C ALA A 126 2.13 -2.79 15.42
N GLU A 127 1.64 -3.61 14.49
CA GLU A 127 0.75 -4.74 14.77
C GLU A 127 1.40 -5.76 15.70
N LEU A 128 2.65 -6.16 15.43
CA LEU A 128 3.41 -7.08 16.30
C LEU A 128 3.56 -6.54 17.73
N VAL A 129 3.87 -5.25 17.86
CA VAL A 129 3.99 -4.60 19.17
C VAL A 129 2.65 -4.59 19.90
N ALA A 130 1.55 -4.29 19.20
CA ALA A 130 0.19 -4.31 19.76
C ALA A 130 -0.23 -5.72 20.20
N GLN A 131 0.05 -6.74 19.37
CA GLN A 131 -0.25 -8.14 19.66
C GLN A 131 0.56 -8.69 20.85
N SER A 132 1.78 -8.19 21.07
CA SER A 132 2.61 -8.56 22.22
C SER A 132 2.18 -7.92 23.55
N GLY A 133 1.05 -7.20 23.58
CA GLY A 133 0.52 -6.53 24.77
C GLY A 133 1.20 -5.18 25.09
N GLN A 134 2.06 -4.68 24.21
CA GLN A 134 2.75 -3.41 24.42
C GLN A 134 1.96 -2.23 23.81
N SER A 135 0.68 -2.09 24.16
CA SER A 135 -0.23 -1.06 23.63
C SER A 135 0.32 0.35 23.81
N LYS A 136 0.99 0.64 24.94
CA LYS A 136 1.62 1.96 25.21
C LYS A 136 2.68 2.34 24.15
N VAL A 137 3.31 1.37 23.52
CA VAL A 137 4.31 1.59 22.45
C VAL A 137 3.68 1.55 21.07
N ALA A 138 2.68 0.69 20.88
CA ALA A 138 2.00 0.53 19.59
C ALA A 138 1.20 1.78 19.18
N ILE A 139 0.50 2.40 20.12
CA ILE A 139 -0.34 3.59 19.90
C ILE A 139 0.44 4.72 19.20
N PRO A 140 1.53 5.26 19.76
CA PRO A 140 2.26 6.36 19.12
C PRO A 140 2.87 5.96 17.77
N LEU A 141 3.19 4.69 17.56
CA LEU A 141 3.67 4.21 16.25
C LEU A 141 2.56 4.25 15.20
N LEU A 142 1.36 3.81 15.56
CA LEU A 142 0.19 3.82 14.67
C LEU A 142 -0.29 5.24 14.36
N GLU A 143 -0.37 6.10 15.38
CA GLU A 143 -0.74 7.51 15.19
C GLU A 143 0.22 8.23 14.25
N ARG A 144 1.52 8.00 14.44
CA ARG A 144 2.54 8.56 13.54
C ARG A 144 2.38 8.03 12.12
N LEU A 145 2.15 6.73 11.96
CA LEU A 145 1.95 6.11 10.66
C LEU A 145 0.73 6.68 9.94
N ILE A 146 -0.39 6.84 10.66
CA ILE A 146 -1.62 7.44 10.15
C ILE A 146 -1.38 8.91 9.76
N ASN A 147 -0.65 9.67 10.56
CA ASN A 147 -0.33 11.06 10.24
C ASN A 147 0.60 11.17 9.02
N GLU A 148 1.59 10.31 8.89
CA GLU A 148 2.43 10.24 7.70
C GLU A 148 1.58 9.90 6.46
N SER A 149 0.62 8.97 6.56
CA SER A 149 -0.26 8.60 5.45
C SER A 149 -1.20 9.72 5.01
N LYS A 150 -1.70 10.52 5.96
CA LYS A 150 -2.50 11.73 5.66
C LYS A 150 -1.70 12.77 4.87
N THR A 151 -0.44 12.98 5.23
CA THR A 151 0.43 13.98 4.59
C THR A 151 0.67 13.68 3.09
N ILE A 152 0.64 12.42 2.69
CA ILE A 152 0.86 11.98 1.31
C ILE A 152 -0.43 11.59 0.59
N ASN A 153 -1.61 11.90 1.17
CA ASN A 153 -2.93 11.49 0.69
C ASN A 153 -3.04 9.96 0.44
N ALA A 154 -2.28 9.15 1.17
CA ALA A 154 -2.30 7.70 1.04
C ALA A 154 -3.65 7.10 1.44
N LEU A 155 -4.45 7.83 2.23
CA LEU A 155 -5.77 7.41 2.71
C LEU A 155 -6.76 7.19 1.56
N ASP A 156 -6.62 7.94 0.46
CA ASP A 156 -7.57 7.90 -0.65
C ASP A 156 -7.33 6.72 -1.61
N TRP A 157 -6.11 6.16 -1.64
CA TRP A 157 -5.74 5.10 -2.58
C TRP A 157 -5.31 3.77 -1.92
N GLU A 158 -5.14 3.74 -0.60
CA GLU A 158 -4.84 2.53 0.18
C GLU A 158 -5.85 2.38 1.34
N THR A 159 -7.12 2.27 0.99
CA THR A 159 -8.23 2.18 1.96
C THR A 159 -8.07 1.01 2.92
N ASP A 160 -7.69 -0.18 2.42
CA ASP A 160 -7.47 -1.39 3.23
C ASP A 160 -6.37 -1.19 4.28
N PHE A 161 -5.29 -0.48 3.91
CA PHE A 161 -4.21 -0.12 4.83
C PHE A 161 -4.72 0.80 5.94
N THR A 162 -5.52 1.78 5.57
CA THR A 162 -6.10 2.75 6.49
C THR A 162 -7.05 2.07 7.49
N ILE A 163 -7.97 1.24 6.99
CA ILE A 163 -8.89 0.46 7.81
C ILE A 163 -8.10 -0.39 8.81
N LYS A 164 -7.10 -1.13 8.34
CA LYS A 164 -6.27 -1.98 9.19
C LYS A 164 -5.52 -1.17 10.26
N ALA A 165 -4.94 -0.02 9.90
CA ALA A 165 -4.21 0.83 10.84
C ALA A 165 -5.12 1.36 11.95
N TYR A 166 -6.31 1.87 11.61
CA TYR A 166 -7.28 2.34 12.59
C TYR A 166 -7.85 1.21 13.44
N SER A 167 -8.14 0.03 12.86
CA SER A 167 -8.61 -1.14 13.59
C SER A 167 -7.61 -1.57 14.67
N ILE A 168 -6.33 -1.64 14.34
CA ILE A 168 -5.27 -1.97 15.31
C ILE A 168 -5.14 -0.87 16.36
N LEU A 169 -5.28 0.39 15.98
CA LEU A 169 -5.21 1.52 16.90
C LEU A 169 -6.35 1.47 17.94
N VAL A 170 -7.59 1.24 17.50
CA VAL A 170 -8.75 1.09 18.39
C VAL A 170 -8.54 -0.07 19.36
N GLN A 171 -8.12 -1.24 18.87
CA GLN A 171 -7.82 -2.41 19.71
C GLN A 171 -6.68 -2.13 20.71
N ALA A 172 -5.66 -1.36 20.32
CA ALA A 172 -4.58 -0.99 21.20
C ALA A 172 -5.04 -0.05 22.32
N TYR A 173 -5.96 0.88 22.02
CA TYR A 173 -6.59 1.72 23.04
C TYR A 173 -7.49 0.91 23.98
N GLU A 174 -8.20 -0.10 23.49
CA GLU A 174 -9.04 -0.98 24.34
C GLU A 174 -8.25 -1.80 25.37
N LYS A 175 -7.04 -2.19 24.99
CA LYS A 175 -6.13 -2.94 25.88
C LYS A 175 -5.35 -2.05 26.84
N LEU A 176 -5.57 -0.72 26.78
CA LEU A 176 -4.92 0.19 27.70
C LEU A 176 -5.72 0.24 29.03
N GLU A 177 -5.17 -0.35 30.07
CA GLU A 177 -5.79 -0.42 31.40
C GLU A 177 -5.69 0.90 32.21
N ASP A 178 -5.09 1.95 31.66
CA ASP A 178 -4.92 3.22 32.36
C ASP A 178 -6.22 4.04 32.38
N GLU A 179 -6.81 4.17 33.55
CA GLU A 179 -7.99 5.00 33.84
C GLU A 179 -7.74 6.52 33.70
N ASP A 180 -6.50 6.93 33.49
CA ASP A 180 -6.15 8.33 33.34
C ASP A 180 -6.26 8.79 31.88
N ALA A 181 -7.46 9.15 31.45
CA ALA A 181 -7.44 10.21 30.48
C ALA A 181 -8.75 10.39 29.71
N ALA A 182 -9.47 11.40 30.03
CA ALA A 182 -10.45 12.00 29.13
C ALA A 182 -9.85 12.26 27.73
N GLU A 183 -8.56 12.60 27.65
CA GLU A 183 -7.82 12.78 26.41
C GLU A 183 -7.65 11.49 25.62
N LYS A 184 -7.30 10.37 26.25
CA LYS A 184 -7.17 9.06 25.58
C LYS A 184 -8.52 8.48 25.17
N GLN A 185 -9.58 8.72 25.95
CA GLN A 185 -10.94 8.37 25.56
C GLN A 185 -11.39 9.15 24.33
N GLN A 186 -11.05 10.43 24.25
CA GLN A 186 -11.34 11.25 23.08
C GLN A 186 -10.56 10.75 21.85
N GLN A 187 -9.27 10.45 21.99
CA GLN A 187 -8.43 9.90 20.91
C GLN A 187 -8.95 8.53 20.43
N LYS A 188 -9.41 7.68 21.35
CA LYS A 188 -10.05 6.41 21.00
C LYS A 188 -11.34 6.65 20.22
N ALA A 189 -12.21 7.57 20.69
CA ALA A 189 -13.44 7.91 19.99
C ALA A 189 -13.17 8.45 18.59
N ASP A 190 -12.20 9.35 18.45
CA ASP A 190 -11.81 9.90 17.14
C ASP A 190 -11.26 8.82 16.19
N ALA A 191 -10.46 7.88 16.70
CA ALA A 191 -9.95 6.76 15.92
C ALA A 191 -11.08 5.81 15.49
N PHE A 192 -12.04 5.56 16.37
CA PHE A 192 -13.23 4.75 16.11
C PHE A 192 -14.14 5.41 15.06
N ASP A 193 -14.40 6.71 15.16
CA ASP A 193 -15.18 7.46 14.18
C ASP A 193 -14.55 7.42 12.79
N GLN A 194 -13.21 7.51 12.71
CA GLN A 194 -12.48 7.37 11.46
C GLN A 194 -12.60 5.95 10.89
N LEU A 195 -12.51 4.92 11.73
CA LEU A 195 -12.72 3.53 11.29
C LEU A 195 -14.12 3.33 10.72
N CYS A 196 -15.15 3.82 11.42
CA CYS A 196 -16.54 3.78 10.96
C CYS A 196 -16.75 4.50 9.62
N TRP A 197 -16.01 5.60 9.39
CA TRP A 197 -16.08 6.33 8.13
C TRP A 197 -15.55 5.53 6.95
N PHE A 198 -14.45 4.81 7.13
CA PHE A 198 -13.84 4.00 6.06
C PHE A 198 -14.50 2.64 5.90
N ASP A 199 -14.89 2.00 6.98
CA ASP A 199 -15.55 0.69 6.97
C ASP A 199 -16.58 0.56 8.10
N PRO A 200 -17.85 0.87 7.83
CA PRO A 200 -18.93 0.69 8.80
C PRO A 200 -19.13 -0.77 9.25
N THR A 201 -18.63 -1.74 8.47
CA THR A 201 -18.81 -3.17 8.78
C THR A 201 -17.77 -3.68 9.77
N ALA A 202 -16.59 -3.06 9.82
CA ALA A 202 -15.52 -3.41 10.77
C ALA A 202 -15.89 -3.18 12.25
N VAL A 203 -17.03 -2.53 12.49
CA VAL A 203 -17.50 -2.13 13.83
C VAL A 203 -18.80 -2.87 14.24
N ALA A 204 -19.34 -3.69 13.32
CA ALA A 204 -20.63 -4.35 13.53
C ALA A 204 -20.49 -5.73 14.24
N GLU A 205 -19.29 -6.16 14.61
CA GLU A 205 -19.00 -7.35 15.44
C GLU A 205 -18.64 -6.95 16.88
#